data_c7358959a657ce985ea12cc2fe2afb23
#
_entry.id   c7358959a657ce985ea12cc2fe2afb23
#
_cell.length_a   1.000
_cell.length_b   1.000
_cell.length_c   1.000
_cell.angle_alpha   90.00
_cell.angle_beta   90.00
_cell.angle_gamma   90.00
#
_symmetry.space_group_name_H-M   'P 1'
#
loop_
_entity.id
_entity.type
_entity.pdbx_description
1 polymer ?
#
loop_
_entity_poly.entity_id
_entity_poly.type
_entity_poly.pdbx_seq_one_letter_code
_entity_poly.pdbx_strand_id
1 'polypeptide(L)'
;AESEQMAEQVQDLVAQYGIQDQVEIDFNAEYVLLNLNGAVLFDSGKSEIKSEAYPLMDKIGKILQSYQQNMIEIEGHTDNIPFTHSSKYENNDVLSMYRALYVADYMRNITTIDPSHIKSSGRGEYVPIADNSTPEGRARNRRVEIKIYNSYYSEIN
;
A
#
# COMPACT_ATOMS: atom_id res chain seq x y z
N ALA A 1 16.15 14.45 9.40
CA ALA A 1 16.12 14.22 8.01
C ALA A 1 14.73 14.38 7.41
N GLU A 2 14.66 14.46 6.08
CA GLU A 2 13.41 14.76 5.39
C GLU A 2 12.35 13.70 5.62
N SER A 3 12.70 12.42 5.51
CA SER A 3 11.74 11.32 5.72
C SER A 3 11.13 11.34 7.12
N GLU A 4 11.92 11.65 8.13
CA GLU A 4 11.42 11.73 9.50
C GLU A 4 10.40 12.86 9.65
N GLN A 5 10.67 14.02 9.06
CA GLN A 5 9.73 15.15 9.07
C GLN A 5 8.45 14.81 8.31
N MET A 6 8.58 14.17 7.16
CA MET A 6 7.43 13.69 6.40
C MET A 6 6.61 12.68 7.21
N ALA A 7 7.27 11.76 7.90
CA ALA A 7 6.58 10.76 8.72
C ALA A 7 5.77 11.40 9.83
N GLU A 8 6.31 12.44 10.47
CA GLU A 8 5.57 13.20 11.48
C GLU A 8 4.34 13.87 10.89
N GLN A 9 4.46 14.48 9.72
CA GLN A 9 3.34 15.10 9.01
C GLN A 9 2.28 14.07 8.64
N VAL A 10 2.70 12.91 8.13
CA VAL A 10 1.78 11.82 7.76
C VAL A 10 1.07 11.28 8.99
N GLN A 11 1.79 11.10 10.11
CA GLN A 11 1.19 10.69 11.39
C GLN A 11 0.08 11.67 11.81
N ASP A 12 0.35 12.97 11.70
CA ASP A 12 -0.64 13.97 12.06
C ASP A 12 -1.88 13.89 11.17
N LEU A 13 -1.69 13.70 9.87
CA LEU A 13 -2.81 13.55 8.93
C LEU A 13 -3.60 12.25 9.19
N VAL A 14 -2.92 11.16 9.48
CA VAL A 14 -3.55 9.88 9.84
C VAL A 14 -4.43 10.06 11.08
N ALA A 15 -3.92 10.76 12.10
CA ALA A 15 -4.69 11.05 13.31
C ALA A 15 -5.87 11.99 13.00
N GLN A 16 -5.63 13.01 12.19
CA GLN A 16 -6.67 13.97 11.81
C GLN A 16 -7.84 13.30 11.08
N TYR A 17 -7.54 12.34 10.21
CA TYR A 17 -8.56 11.60 9.47
C TYR A 17 -9.12 10.40 10.24
N GLY A 18 -8.60 10.12 11.45
CA GLY A 18 -9.12 9.07 12.31
C GLY A 18 -8.85 7.66 11.82
N ILE A 19 -7.75 7.45 11.08
CA ILE A 19 -7.42 6.14 10.49
C ILE A 19 -6.19 5.50 11.13
N GLN A 20 -5.77 5.97 12.29
CA GLN A 20 -4.56 5.48 12.97
C GLN A 20 -4.62 3.99 13.31
N ASP A 21 -5.80 3.41 13.45
CA ASP A 21 -5.96 1.98 13.74
C ASP A 21 -5.91 1.12 12.48
N GLN A 22 -5.90 1.73 11.29
CA GLN A 22 -5.94 1.02 10.01
C GLN A 22 -4.64 1.14 9.21
N VAL A 23 -3.75 2.04 9.61
CA VAL A 23 -2.50 2.33 8.89
C VAL A 23 -1.34 2.35 9.87
N GLU A 24 -0.33 1.55 9.59
CA GLU A 24 0.94 1.61 10.32
C GLU A 24 1.91 2.51 9.53
N ILE A 25 2.57 3.42 10.22
CA ILE A 25 3.52 4.35 9.62
C ILE A 25 4.93 3.99 10.06
N ASP A 26 5.85 3.97 9.10
CA ASP A 26 7.28 3.80 9.37
C ASP A 26 8.04 4.70 8.39
N PHE A 27 9.34 4.80 8.54
CA PHE A 27 10.16 5.57 7.61
C PHE A 27 11.60 5.07 7.64
N ASN A 28 12.33 5.39 6.58
CA ASN A 28 13.76 5.18 6.49
C ASN A 28 14.40 6.37 5.76
N ALA A 29 15.67 6.27 5.37
CA ALA A 29 16.37 7.36 4.70
C ALA A 29 15.75 7.74 3.35
N GLU A 30 14.95 6.87 2.74
CA GLU A 30 14.46 7.04 1.38
C GLU A 30 12.99 7.43 1.31
N TYR A 31 12.15 6.90 2.22
CA TYR A 31 10.70 7.06 2.09
C TYR A 31 9.99 6.98 3.43
N VAL A 32 8.73 7.42 3.41
CA VAL A 32 7.74 7.13 4.45
C VAL A 32 6.89 5.98 3.96
N LEU A 33 6.63 5.03 4.84
CA LEU A 33 5.85 3.83 4.54
C LEU A 33 4.50 3.90 5.24
N LEU A 34 3.43 3.73 4.46
CA LEU A 34 2.09 3.48 4.96
C LEU A 34 1.78 2.00 4.71
N ASN A 35 1.62 1.23 5.77
CA ASN A 35 1.36 -0.20 5.69
C ASN A 35 -0.12 -0.48 6.00
N LEU A 36 -0.80 -1.11 5.04
CA LEU A 36 -2.23 -1.40 5.09
C LEU A 36 -2.44 -2.91 5.11
N ASN A 37 -3.23 -3.38 6.06
CA ASN A 37 -3.57 -4.81 6.13
C ASN A 37 -4.43 -5.21 4.93
N GLY A 38 -4.08 -6.31 4.27
CA GLY A 38 -4.78 -6.78 3.08
C GLY A 38 -6.25 -7.13 3.33
N ALA A 39 -6.57 -7.66 4.51
CA ALA A 39 -7.95 -8.02 4.84
C ALA A 39 -8.86 -6.79 4.96
N VAL A 40 -8.31 -5.62 5.25
CA VAL A 40 -9.08 -4.38 5.28
C VAL A 40 -9.50 -3.97 3.87
N LEU A 41 -8.66 -4.25 2.88
CA LEU A 41 -8.84 -3.77 1.50
C LEU A 41 -9.53 -4.79 0.60
N PHE A 42 -9.26 -6.08 0.79
CA PHE A 42 -9.66 -7.12 -0.16
C PHE A 42 -10.27 -8.32 0.54
N ASP A 43 -11.20 -8.97 -0.14
CA ASP A 43 -11.63 -10.30 0.24
C ASP A 43 -10.55 -11.33 -0.14
N SER A 44 -10.59 -12.50 0.49
CA SER A 44 -9.62 -13.56 0.26
C SER A 44 -9.55 -13.93 -1.22
N GLY A 45 -8.34 -13.94 -1.76
CA GLY A 45 -8.08 -14.32 -3.15
C GLY A 45 -8.55 -13.32 -4.19
N LYS A 46 -9.02 -12.15 -3.78
CA LYS A 46 -9.52 -11.11 -4.69
C LYS A 46 -8.63 -9.90 -4.72
N SER A 47 -8.66 -9.17 -5.83
CA SER A 47 -7.90 -7.93 -6.01
C SER A 47 -8.80 -6.69 -6.11
N GLU A 48 -10.12 -6.87 -6.22
CA GLU A 48 -11.05 -5.74 -6.20
C GLU A 48 -11.12 -5.16 -4.80
N ILE A 49 -11.00 -3.84 -4.70
CA ILE A 49 -11.09 -3.16 -3.40
C ILE A 49 -12.53 -3.29 -2.89
N LYS A 50 -12.67 -3.74 -1.64
CA LYS A 50 -13.99 -3.86 -1.01
C LYS A 50 -14.64 -2.49 -0.89
N SER A 51 -15.96 -2.42 -1.05
CA SER A 51 -16.68 -1.16 -0.89
C SER A 51 -16.51 -0.56 0.52
N GLU A 52 -16.38 -1.41 1.53
CA GLU A 52 -16.14 -0.98 2.92
C GLU A 52 -14.80 -0.27 3.09
N ALA A 53 -13.85 -0.47 2.16
CA ALA A 53 -12.53 0.15 2.22
C ALA A 53 -12.48 1.52 1.52
N TYR A 54 -13.49 1.89 0.76
CA TYR A 54 -13.47 3.18 0.05
C TYR A 54 -13.28 4.39 0.96
N PRO A 55 -13.93 4.49 2.12
CA PRO A 55 -13.67 5.63 3.01
C PRO A 55 -12.22 5.74 3.44
N LEU A 56 -11.58 4.59 3.75
CA LEU A 56 -10.16 4.56 4.08
C LEU A 56 -9.30 5.00 2.88
N MET A 57 -9.61 4.46 1.71
CA MET A 57 -8.87 4.79 0.48
C MET A 57 -8.98 6.29 0.16
N ASP A 58 -10.16 6.87 0.33
CA ASP A 58 -10.36 8.30 0.09
C ASP A 58 -9.52 9.16 1.03
N LYS A 59 -9.42 8.77 2.30
CA LYS A 59 -8.61 9.48 3.29
C LYS A 59 -7.12 9.35 2.98
N ILE A 60 -6.67 8.17 2.58
CA ILE A 60 -5.29 7.97 2.15
C ILE A 60 -5.01 8.82 0.92
N GLY A 61 -5.94 8.89 -0.02
CA GLY A 61 -5.80 9.75 -1.20
C GLY A 61 -5.58 11.21 -0.82
N LYS A 62 -6.29 11.70 0.20
CA LYS A 62 -6.07 13.07 0.69
C LYS A 62 -4.66 13.26 1.28
N ILE A 63 -4.15 12.24 1.96
CA ILE A 63 -2.77 12.28 2.47
C ILE A 63 -1.79 12.34 1.31
N LEU A 64 -1.94 11.43 0.33
CA LEU A 64 -1.05 11.38 -0.82
C LEU A 64 -1.09 12.67 -1.65
N GLN A 65 -2.25 13.32 -1.72
CA GLN A 65 -2.40 14.59 -2.44
C GLN A 65 -1.44 15.66 -1.91
N SER A 66 -1.11 15.62 -0.61
CA SER A 66 -0.15 16.55 -0.01
C SER A 66 1.28 16.29 -0.47
N TYR A 67 1.53 15.16 -1.12
CA TYR A 67 2.86 14.75 -1.58
C TYR A 67 2.88 14.52 -3.10
N GLN A 68 2.07 15.28 -3.84
CA GLN A 68 1.94 15.13 -5.28
C GLN A 68 3.22 15.42 -6.06
N GLN A 69 4.20 16.07 -5.44
CA GLN A 69 5.50 16.33 -6.04
C GLN A 69 6.50 15.20 -5.82
N ASN A 70 6.10 14.18 -5.05
CA ASN A 70 6.96 13.07 -4.70
C ASN A 70 6.59 11.83 -5.51
N MET A 71 7.56 10.94 -5.72
CA MET A 71 7.28 9.63 -6.28
C MET A 71 6.60 8.78 -5.22
N ILE A 72 5.51 8.13 -5.60
CA ILE A 72 4.74 7.25 -4.73
C ILE A 72 4.75 5.85 -5.35
N GLU A 73 5.10 4.85 -4.55
CA GLU A 73 5.10 3.45 -4.99
C GLU A 73 4.12 2.65 -4.14
N ILE A 74 3.29 1.86 -4.80
CA ILE A 74 2.31 0.99 -4.15
C ILE A 74 2.72 -0.45 -4.43
N GLU A 75 3.02 -1.21 -3.37
CA GLU A 75 3.49 -2.59 -3.46
C GLU A 75 2.49 -3.54 -2.82
N GLY A 76 2.11 -4.58 -3.56
CA GLY A 76 1.30 -5.66 -3.02
C GLY A 76 2.17 -6.81 -2.53
N HIS A 77 1.76 -7.42 -1.42
CA HIS A 77 2.44 -8.57 -0.81
C HIS A 77 1.43 -9.60 -0.36
N THR A 78 1.81 -10.87 -0.44
CA THR A 78 0.98 -11.99 -0.01
C THR A 78 1.69 -12.81 1.06
N ASP A 79 0.96 -13.74 1.67
CA ASP A 79 1.58 -14.83 2.43
C ASP A 79 2.09 -15.91 1.46
N ASN A 80 2.56 -17.03 1.98
CA ASN A 80 3.12 -18.11 1.17
C ASN A 80 2.15 -19.25 0.89
N ILE A 81 0.85 -19.06 1.16
CA ILE A 81 -0.15 -20.07 0.86
C ILE A 81 -0.45 -20.02 -0.63
N PRO A 82 -0.25 -21.13 -1.37
CA PRO A 82 -0.53 -21.17 -2.80
C PRO A 82 -2.01 -21.04 -3.09
N PHE A 83 -2.34 -20.59 -4.29
CA PHE A 83 -3.72 -20.57 -4.76
C PHE A 83 -4.27 -21.97 -5.01
N THR A 84 -5.59 -22.07 -4.89
CA THR A 84 -6.34 -23.23 -5.32
C THR A 84 -6.74 -23.08 -6.79
N HIS A 85 -7.27 -24.15 -7.36
CA HIS A 85 -7.71 -24.18 -8.77
C HIS A 85 -8.87 -23.22 -9.07
N SER A 86 -9.56 -22.73 -8.05
CA SER A 86 -10.71 -21.84 -8.24
C SER A 86 -10.31 -20.38 -8.39
N SER A 87 -9.05 -20.03 -8.19
CA SER A 87 -8.58 -18.65 -8.31
C SER A 87 -8.43 -18.24 -9.78
N LYS A 88 -8.80 -17.01 -10.09
CA LYS A 88 -8.58 -16.45 -11.43
C LYS A 88 -7.15 -15.96 -11.66
N TYR A 89 -6.31 -15.97 -10.62
CA TYR A 89 -4.92 -15.57 -10.72
C TYR A 89 -4.03 -16.80 -10.74
N GLU A 90 -2.97 -16.77 -11.53
CA GLU A 90 -2.07 -17.92 -11.66
C GLU A 90 -1.33 -18.24 -10.35
N ASN A 91 -0.91 -17.19 -9.62
CA ASN A 91 -0.11 -17.35 -8.42
C ASN A 91 -0.16 -16.08 -7.57
N ASN A 92 0.57 -16.10 -6.45
CA ASN A 92 0.64 -14.98 -5.52
C ASN A 92 1.31 -13.74 -6.14
N ASP A 93 2.27 -13.92 -7.03
CA ASP A 93 2.88 -12.79 -7.75
C ASP A 93 1.82 -12.01 -8.52
N VAL A 94 1.01 -12.72 -9.31
CA VAL A 94 -0.02 -12.10 -10.15
C VAL A 94 -1.07 -11.42 -9.27
N LEU A 95 -1.54 -12.09 -8.19
CA LEU A 95 -2.49 -11.48 -7.27
C LEU A 95 -1.94 -10.18 -6.68
N SER A 96 -0.70 -10.21 -6.19
CA SER A 96 -0.09 -9.04 -5.58
C SER A 96 0.04 -7.88 -6.57
N MET A 97 0.36 -8.18 -7.82
CA MET A 97 0.44 -7.18 -8.89
C MET A 97 -0.90 -6.51 -9.14
N TYR A 98 -1.98 -7.29 -9.25
CA TYR A 98 -3.32 -6.75 -9.49
C TYR A 98 -3.82 -5.94 -8.29
N ARG A 99 -3.54 -6.39 -7.07
CA ARG A 99 -3.91 -5.64 -5.87
C ARG A 99 -3.23 -4.27 -5.83
N ALA A 100 -1.94 -4.24 -6.10
CA ALA A 100 -1.20 -2.98 -6.16
C ALA A 100 -1.73 -2.07 -7.28
N LEU A 101 -1.99 -2.65 -8.46
CA LEU A 101 -2.49 -1.90 -9.60
C LEU A 101 -3.85 -1.26 -9.31
N TYR A 102 -4.78 -2.00 -8.72
CA TYR A 102 -6.11 -1.46 -8.44
C TYR A 102 -6.06 -0.36 -7.39
N VAL A 103 -5.18 -0.47 -6.39
CA VAL A 103 -4.99 0.63 -5.44
C VAL A 103 -4.38 1.85 -6.15
N ALA A 104 -3.37 1.64 -6.99
CA ALA A 104 -2.75 2.73 -7.75
C ALA A 104 -3.77 3.42 -8.66
N ASP A 105 -4.58 2.65 -9.37
CA ASP A 105 -5.62 3.20 -10.26
C ASP A 105 -6.65 4.00 -9.46
N TYR A 106 -7.05 3.49 -8.30
CA TYR A 106 -7.98 4.21 -7.44
C TYR A 106 -7.40 5.57 -7.03
N MET A 107 -6.14 5.60 -6.63
CA MET A 107 -5.47 6.84 -6.25
C MET A 107 -5.33 7.81 -7.42
N ARG A 108 -5.02 7.29 -8.62
CA ARG A 108 -4.96 8.13 -9.82
C ARG A 108 -6.31 8.77 -10.13
N ASN A 109 -7.42 8.07 -9.85
CA ASN A 109 -8.76 8.54 -10.15
C ASN A 109 -9.27 9.57 -9.14
N ILE A 110 -8.88 9.48 -7.86
CA ILE A 110 -9.43 10.34 -6.81
C ILE A 110 -8.52 11.50 -6.42
N THR A 111 -7.31 11.56 -6.98
CA THR A 111 -6.35 12.64 -6.71
C THR A 111 -6.01 13.38 -8.00
N THR A 112 -5.36 14.53 -7.85
CA THR A 112 -4.80 15.26 -9.00
C THR A 112 -3.31 14.97 -9.18
N ILE A 113 -2.78 13.94 -8.52
CA ILE A 113 -1.39 13.54 -8.66
C ILE A 113 -1.16 13.11 -10.12
N ASP A 114 -0.06 13.55 -10.72
CA ASP A 114 0.32 13.11 -12.05
C ASP A 114 0.40 11.58 -12.05
N PRO A 115 -0.32 10.89 -12.95
CA PRO A 115 -0.29 9.42 -12.96
C PRO A 115 1.11 8.81 -13.05
N SER A 116 2.06 9.51 -13.68
CA SER A 116 3.45 9.04 -13.78
C SER A 116 4.21 9.09 -12.46
N HIS A 117 3.68 9.79 -11.45
CA HIS A 117 4.28 9.84 -10.13
C HIS A 117 3.84 8.68 -9.24
N ILE A 118 2.88 7.88 -9.69
CA ILE A 118 2.40 6.71 -8.96
C ILE A 118 2.80 5.46 -9.73
N LYS A 119 3.58 4.60 -9.12
CA LYS A 119 3.93 3.30 -9.71
C LYS A 119 3.43 2.18 -8.82
N SER A 120 3.18 1.02 -9.41
CA SER A 120 2.70 -0.16 -8.69
C SER A 120 3.62 -1.33 -8.97
N SER A 121 3.76 -2.21 -7.99
CA SER A 121 4.51 -3.45 -8.13
C SER A 121 3.91 -4.54 -7.26
N GLY A 122 4.07 -5.79 -7.69
CA GLY A 122 3.72 -6.96 -6.91
C GLY A 122 4.98 -7.68 -6.49
N ARG A 123 5.10 -7.97 -5.21
CA ARG A 123 6.26 -8.66 -4.65
C ARG A 123 5.94 -10.11 -4.26
N GLY A 124 4.70 -10.54 -4.45
CA GLY A 124 4.28 -11.90 -4.11
C GLY A 124 4.53 -12.23 -2.65
N GLU A 125 4.99 -13.45 -2.42
CA GLU A 125 5.29 -13.98 -1.08
C GLU A 125 6.73 -13.74 -0.63
N TYR A 126 7.54 -13.07 -1.44
CA TYR A 126 9.01 -13.12 -1.32
C TYR A 126 9.60 -12.07 -0.39
N VAL A 127 8.77 -11.20 0.19
CA VAL A 127 9.22 -10.17 1.14
C VAL A 127 8.37 -10.24 2.41
N PRO A 128 8.48 -11.34 3.18
CA PRO A 128 7.70 -11.47 4.40
C PRO A 128 8.20 -10.53 5.49
N ILE A 129 7.29 -10.02 6.31
CA ILE A 129 7.59 -9.23 7.50
C ILE A 129 7.27 -9.99 8.78
N ALA A 130 6.70 -11.20 8.66
CA ALA A 130 6.32 -12.03 9.79
C ALA A 130 6.41 -13.51 9.40
N ASP A 131 6.26 -14.37 10.39
CA ASP A 131 6.38 -15.82 10.21
C ASP A 131 5.14 -16.38 9.52
N ASN A 132 5.34 -16.98 8.34
CA ASN A 132 4.26 -17.61 7.58
C ASN A 132 3.75 -18.92 8.19
N SER A 133 4.42 -19.44 9.22
CA SER A 133 3.99 -20.69 9.87
C SER A 133 2.80 -20.48 10.80
N THR A 134 2.46 -19.24 11.13
CA THR A 134 1.32 -18.92 11.99
C THR A 134 0.26 -18.14 11.22
N PRO A 135 -1.05 -18.28 11.57
CA PRO A 135 -2.09 -17.47 10.95
C PRO A 135 -1.88 -15.96 11.15
N GLU A 136 -1.40 -15.55 12.32
CA GLU A 136 -1.14 -14.15 12.64
C GLU A 136 -0.02 -13.59 11.76
N GLY A 137 1.05 -14.37 11.57
CA GLY A 137 2.17 -13.97 10.72
C GLY A 137 1.77 -13.86 9.27
N ARG A 138 0.98 -14.83 8.78
CA ARG A 138 0.46 -14.77 7.41
C ARG A 138 -0.42 -13.55 7.19
N ALA A 139 -1.26 -13.22 8.18
CA ALA A 139 -2.12 -12.02 8.08
C ALA A 139 -1.28 -10.75 7.96
N ARG A 140 -0.16 -10.66 8.68
CA ARG A 140 0.73 -9.51 8.57
C ARG A 140 1.44 -9.44 7.21
N ASN A 141 1.73 -10.57 6.61
CA ASN A 141 2.37 -10.62 5.30
C ASN A 141 1.43 -10.22 4.17
N ARG A 142 0.11 -10.44 4.32
CA ARG A 142 -0.91 -10.00 3.36
C ARG A 142 -1.15 -8.51 3.56
N ARG A 143 -0.48 -7.68 2.76
CA ARG A 143 -0.51 -6.23 2.94
C ARG A 143 -0.30 -5.48 1.64
N VAL A 144 -0.66 -4.20 1.68
CA VAL A 144 -0.26 -3.23 0.65
C VAL A 144 0.60 -2.18 1.34
N GLU A 145 1.76 -1.93 0.78
CA GLU A 145 2.67 -0.90 1.26
C GLU A 145 2.64 0.28 0.30
N ILE A 146 2.42 1.48 0.85
CA ILE A 146 2.48 2.72 0.08
C ILE A 146 3.73 3.47 0.56
N LYS A 147 4.65 3.70 -0.37
CA LYS A 147 5.92 4.38 -0.09
C LYS A 147 5.90 5.76 -0.71
N ILE A 148 6.05 6.79 0.11
CA ILE A 148 6.20 8.17 -0.36
C ILE A 148 7.68 8.49 -0.27
N TYR A 149 8.35 8.52 -1.42
CA TYR A 149 9.79 8.81 -1.46
C TYR A 149 10.02 10.28 -1.15
N ASN A 150 11.08 10.58 -0.40
CA ASN A 150 11.40 11.97 -0.13
C ASN A 150 11.96 12.65 -1.40
N SER A 151 12.21 13.94 -1.36
CA SER A 151 12.60 14.71 -2.55
C SER A 151 13.92 14.22 -3.14
N TYR A 152 14.81 13.71 -2.29
CA TYR A 152 16.11 13.22 -2.72
C TYR A 152 15.99 11.94 -3.57
N TYR A 153 15.01 11.10 -3.28
CA TYR A 153 14.79 9.82 -3.95
C TYR A 153 13.61 9.85 -4.92
N SER A 154 12.99 11.01 -5.11
CA SER A 154 11.88 11.17 -6.07
C SER A 154 12.44 11.60 -7.42
N GLU A 155 12.97 10.65 -8.19
CA GLU A 155 13.50 10.94 -9.53
C GLU A 155 12.35 11.08 -10.51
N ILE A 156 11.76 12.27 -10.53
CA ILE A 156 10.66 12.59 -11.45
C ILE A 156 11.21 13.41 -12.60
N ASN A 157 11.07 12.85 -13.80
CA ASN A 157 11.50 13.49 -15.04
C ASN A 157 10.32 14.14 -15.75
#